data_0a4092f616cd9bf7441d3d5b9c4ca8f6
#
_entry.id   0a4092f616cd9bf7441d3d5b9c4ca8f6
#
_cell.length_a   1.000
_cell.length_b   1.000
_cell.length_c   1.000
_cell.angle_alpha   90.00
_cell.angle_beta   90.00
_cell.angle_gamma   90.00
#
_symmetry.space_group_name_H-M   'P 1'
#
loop_
_entity.id
_entity.type
_entity.pdbx_description
1 polymer ?
#
loop_
_entity_poly.entity_id
_entity_poly.type
_entity_poly.pdbx_seq_one_letter_code
_entity_poly.pdbx_strand_id
1 'polypeptide(L)'
;MKNKAINKPKLHLTGKRNWINDPNGLIYYKGKYHMFYQHFPYAPQWGTMHWGHAISDDMVNWTYEPIALFPTKLYDRNGCFSGSAIEVNGDLYLYYTSVKYLDTPEDNITVPKDDVFEASQAMLISKDGFNFDNFNDKSLIIPAIEDKDLGHYTHTRDPKVWEYKDNYYIILGTKVKKDD
;
A
#
# COMPACT_ATOMS: atom_id res chain seq x y z
N MET A 1 16.31 -32.96 -9.17
CA MET A 1 15.45 -32.40 -8.11
C MET A 1 14.03 -32.40 -8.64
N LYS A 2 13.09 -33.12 -7.99
CA LYS A 2 11.67 -33.11 -8.40
C LYS A 2 11.08 -31.73 -8.07
N ASN A 3 10.65 -30.96 -9.08
CA ASN A 3 9.85 -29.75 -8.88
C ASN A 3 8.63 -30.14 -8.07
N LYS A 4 8.61 -29.81 -6.77
CA LYS A 4 7.36 -29.83 -6.00
C LYS A 4 6.44 -28.80 -6.65
N ALA A 5 5.38 -29.28 -7.29
CA ALA A 5 4.31 -28.42 -7.76
C ALA A 5 3.82 -27.59 -6.56
N ILE A 6 3.99 -26.28 -6.61
CA ILE A 6 3.48 -25.38 -5.59
C ILE A 6 1.96 -25.42 -5.78
N ASN A 7 1.24 -26.02 -4.82
CA ASN A 7 -0.24 -26.00 -4.81
C ASN A 7 -0.72 -24.59 -4.51
N LYS A 8 -0.87 -23.77 -5.55
CA LYS A 8 -1.50 -22.44 -5.43
C LYS A 8 -3.01 -22.61 -5.32
N PRO A 9 -3.68 -21.81 -4.47
CA PRO A 9 -5.14 -21.72 -4.47
C PRO A 9 -5.67 -21.40 -5.86
N LYS A 10 -6.80 -22.01 -6.23
CA LYS A 10 -7.42 -21.80 -7.56
C LYS A 10 -8.39 -20.60 -7.56
N LEU A 11 -8.98 -20.27 -6.42
CA LEU A 11 -10.00 -19.23 -6.29
C LEU A 11 -9.50 -17.95 -5.61
N HIS A 12 -8.33 -17.97 -5.00
CA HIS A 12 -7.78 -16.82 -4.30
C HIS A 12 -6.70 -16.16 -5.15
N LEU A 13 -6.68 -14.83 -5.14
CA LEU A 13 -5.55 -14.06 -5.66
C LEU A 13 -4.28 -14.48 -4.92
N THR A 14 -3.24 -14.83 -5.68
CA THR A 14 -1.92 -15.18 -5.14
C THR A 14 -0.86 -14.37 -5.87
N GLY A 15 0.23 -13.98 -5.20
CA GLY A 15 1.35 -13.36 -5.89
C GLY A 15 1.89 -14.29 -7.01
N LYS A 16 2.30 -13.72 -8.15
CA LYS A 16 3.00 -14.48 -9.20
C LYS A 16 4.26 -15.15 -8.63
N ARG A 17 4.97 -14.41 -7.79
CA ARG A 17 6.21 -14.82 -7.10
C ARG A 17 6.48 -13.89 -5.93
N ASN A 18 7.43 -14.27 -5.07
CA ASN A 18 7.94 -13.50 -3.96
C ASN A 18 6.88 -13.21 -2.88
N TRP A 19 7.05 -12.16 -2.10
CA TRP A 19 6.20 -11.86 -0.96
C TRP A 19 4.91 -11.15 -1.35
N ILE A 20 3.80 -11.56 -0.73
CA ILE A 20 2.50 -10.89 -0.78
C ILE A 20 1.85 -10.98 0.61
N ASN A 21 1.20 -9.91 1.06
CA ASN A 21 0.40 -9.89 2.30
C ASN A 21 -0.94 -9.14 2.06
N ASP A 22 -1.14 -7.96 2.65
CA ASP A 22 -2.43 -7.30 2.72
C ASP A 22 -3.06 -7.00 1.35
N PRO A 23 -4.35 -7.30 1.14
CA PRO A 23 -5.11 -6.73 0.03
C PRO A 23 -5.33 -5.24 0.28
N ASN A 24 -5.16 -4.42 -0.74
CA ASN A 24 -5.31 -2.98 -0.71
C ASN A 24 -6.26 -2.51 -1.80
N GLY A 25 -7.00 -1.46 -1.52
CA GLY A 25 -7.70 -0.67 -2.54
C GLY A 25 -8.59 -1.46 -3.50
N LEU A 26 -9.27 -2.53 -3.05
CA LEU A 26 -10.24 -3.22 -3.90
C LEU A 26 -11.33 -2.24 -4.32
N ILE A 27 -11.49 -2.06 -5.63
CA ILE A 27 -12.46 -1.13 -6.21
C ILE A 27 -12.95 -1.62 -7.59
N TYR A 28 -14.23 -1.39 -7.89
CA TYR A 28 -14.73 -1.51 -9.26
C TYR A 28 -14.57 -0.17 -9.96
N TYR A 29 -13.75 -0.14 -11.00
CA TYR A 29 -13.41 1.08 -11.72
C TYR A 29 -13.30 0.83 -13.21
N LYS A 30 -13.95 1.67 -14.02
CA LYS A 30 -13.98 1.58 -15.49
C LYS A 30 -14.24 0.17 -16.03
N GLY A 31 -15.22 -0.53 -15.42
CA GLY A 31 -15.69 -1.83 -15.91
C GLY A 31 -14.89 -3.03 -15.44
N LYS A 32 -13.91 -2.87 -14.55
CA LYS A 32 -13.09 -3.95 -13.97
C LYS A 32 -13.04 -3.84 -12.44
N TYR A 33 -12.89 -4.97 -11.77
CA TYR A 33 -12.43 -5.01 -10.39
C TYR A 33 -10.92 -4.86 -10.38
N HIS A 34 -10.42 -3.87 -9.66
CA HIS A 34 -9.00 -3.65 -9.40
C HIS A 34 -8.68 -4.10 -7.98
N MET A 35 -7.71 -4.97 -7.83
CA MET A 35 -7.17 -5.39 -6.55
C MET A 35 -5.69 -5.01 -6.50
N PHE A 36 -5.36 -4.17 -5.55
CA PHE A 36 -3.96 -3.93 -5.21
C PHE A 36 -3.57 -4.78 -4.00
N TYR A 37 -2.29 -4.99 -3.78
CA TYR A 37 -1.82 -5.81 -2.67
C TYR A 37 -0.38 -5.48 -2.30
N GLN A 38 -0.06 -5.59 -1.02
CA GLN A 38 1.31 -5.47 -0.54
C GLN A 38 2.19 -6.52 -1.21
N HIS A 39 3.29 -6.07 -1.78
CA HIS A 39 4.19 -6.92 -2.55
C HIS A 39 5.65 -6.50 -2.33
N PHE A 40 6.52 -7.47 -2.00
CA PHE A 40 7.96 -7.28 -2.11
C PHE A 40 8.46 -8.04 -3.32
N PRO A 41 8.85 -7.36 -4.43
CA PRO A 41 9.12 -8.02 -5.71
C PRO A 41 10.48 -8.71 -5.79
N TYR A 42 11.38 -8.49 -4.83
CA TYR A 42 12.78 -8.90 -4.93
C TYR A 42 13.09 -10.21 -4.23
N ALA A 43 12.32 -10.61 -3.21
CA ALA A 43 12.56 -11.84 -2.45
C ALA A 43 11.26 -12.41 -1.85
N PRO A 44 11.21 -13.74 -1.51
CA PRO A 44 10.07 -14.35 -0.84
C PRO A 44 10.09 -14.08 0.67
N GLN A 45 10.29 -12.83 1.05
CA GLN A 45 10.32 -12.34 2.42
C GLN A 45 9.77 -10.92 2.47
N TRP A 46 9.41 -10.45 3.66
CA TRP A 46 9.00 -9.07 3.88
C TRP A 46 10.17 -8.09 3.65
N GLY A 47 9.90 -6.92 3.12
CA GLY A 47 10.92 -5.90 2.86
C GLY A 47 10.29 -4.57 2.43
N THR A 48 10.99 -3.80 1.60
CA THR A 48 10.48 -2.53 1.05
C THR A 48 9.23 -2.75 0.21
N MET A 49 8.06 -2.47 0.79
CA MET A 49 6.77 -2.79 0.18
C MET A 49 6.44 -1.91 -1.02
N HIS A 50 5.87 -2.57 -2.02
CA HIS A 50 5.25 -2.01 -3.22
C HIS A 50 3.77 -2.43 -3.23
N TRP A 51 2.97 -1.84 -4.10
CA TRP A 51 1.65 -2.37 -4.40
C TRP A 51 1.68 -3.10 -5.75
N GLY A 52 1.51 -4.42 -5.69
CA GLY A 52 1.15 -5.20 -6.87
C GLY A 52 -0.26 -4.86 -7.31
N HIS A 53 -0.61 -5.19 -8.55
CA HIS A 53 -1.91 -4.88 -9.14
C HIS A 53 -2.43 -6.09 -9.92
N ALA A 54 -3.70 -6.36 -9.78
CA ALA A 54 -4.42 -7.33 -10.58
C ALA A 54 -5.83 -6.82 -10.89
N ILE A 55 -6.36 -7.23 -12.05
CA ILE A 55 -7.70 -6.89 -12.50
C ILE A 55 -8.53 -8.13 -12.76
N SER A 56 -9.85 -8.01 -12.62
CA SER A 56 -10.79 -9.10 -12.85
C SER A 56 -12.13 -8.60 -13.37
N ASP A 57 -12.82 -9.43 -14.14
CA ASP A 57 -14.23 -9.21 -14.51
C ASP A 57 -15.21 -9.80 -13.49
N ASP A 58 -14.79 -10.78 -12.70
CA ASP A 58 -15.66 -11.63 -11.89
C ASP A 58 -15.18 -11.85 -10.44
N MET A 59 -14.06 -11.21 -10.03
CA MET A 59 -13.40 -11.38 -8.74
C MET A 59 -12.86 -12.79 -8.45
N VAL A 60 -12.89 -13.67 -9.44
CA VAL A 60 -12.40 -15.06 -9.35
C VAL A 60 -11.18 -15.27 -10.25
N ASN A 61 -11.29 -14.80 -11.50
CA ASN A 61 -10.22 -14.91 -12.50
C ASN A 61 -9.45 -13.58 -12.57
N TRP A 62 -8.18 -13.61 -12.20
CA TRP A 62 -7.35 -12.41 -12.09
C TRP A 62 -6.27 -12.35 -13.15
N THR A 63 -6.17 -11.21 -13.82
CA THR A 63 -5.04 -10.83 -14.69
C THR A 63 -4.11 -9.91 -13.92
N TYR A 64 -2.81 -10.25 -13.92
CA TYR A 64 -1.81 -9.45 -13.21
C TYR A 64 -1.28 -8.34 -14.10
N GLU A 65 -1.33 -7.14 -13.59
CA GLU A 65 -0.81 -5.92 -14.19
C GLU A 65 0.60 -5.59 -13.66
N PRO A 66 1.28 -4.60 -14.23
CA PRO A 66 2.49 -4.04 -13.66
C PRO A 66 2.30 -3.54 -12.22
N ILE A 67 3.37 -3.40 -11.46
CA ILE A 67 3.36 -2.80 -10.12
C ILE A 67 2.80 -1.38 -10.22
N ALA A 68 1.73 -1.11 -9.45
CA ALA A 68 1.05 0.18 -9.49
C ALA A 68 1.75 1.24 -8.64
N LEU A 69 2.25 0.87 -7.46
CA LEU A 69 2.81 1.82 -6.50
C LEU A 69 4.15 1.29 -5.98
N PHE A 70 5.18 2.15 -6.01
CA PHE A 70 6.53 1.81 -5.54
C PHE A 70 7.25 3.06 -5.03
N PRO A 71 8.24 2.93 -4.14
CA PRO A 71 8.96 4.05 -3.55
C PRO A 71 9.67 4.93 -4.57
N THR A 72 9.44 6.25 -4.53
CA THR A 72 10.11 7.24 -5.41
C THR A 72 10.38 8.57 -4.72
N LYS A 73 9.73 8.80 -3.58
CA LYS A 73 9.83 10.06 -2.83
C LYS A 73 10.64 9.86 -1.56
N LEU A 74 11.15 10.94 -1.00
CA LEU A 74 11.90 10.88 0.26
C LEU A 74 11.04 10.30 1.41
N TYR A 75 9.75 10.65 1.45
CA TYR A 75 8.83 10.21 2.49
C TYR A 75 8.40 8.74 2.34
N ASP A 76 8.48 8.14 1.15
CA ASP A 76 8.14 6.73 0.92
C ASP A 76 9.34 5.85 0.54
N ARG A 77 10.55 6.34 0.71
CA ARG A 77 11.77 5.67 0.21
C ARG A 77 11.96 4.23 0.71
N ASN A 78 11.35 3.86 1.82
CA ASN A 78 11.47 2.54 2.42
C ASN A 78 10.19 1.69 2.30
N GLY A 79 9.15 2.20 1.64
CA GLY A 79 7.97 1.41 1.35
C GLY A 79 6.69 2.21 1.20
N CYS A 80 5.76 1.60 0.46
CA CYS A 80 4.38 2.02 0.33
C CYS A 80 3.52 0.98 1.07
N PHE A 81 3.12 1.29 2.31
CA PHE A 81 2.34 0.40 3.15
C PHE A 81 0.86 0.42 2.78
N SER A 82 0.05 -0.33 3.53
CA SER A 82 -1.35 -0.56 3.21
C SER A 82 -2.19 0.72 3.18
N GLY A 83 -3.36 0.61 2.53
CA GLY A 83 -4.27 1.70 2.36
C GLY A 83 -5.48 1.34 1.51
N SER A 84 -6.09 2.32 0.88
CA SER A 84 -7.36 2.17 0.15
C SER A 84 -7.38 2.91 -1.17
N ALA A 85 -8.40 2.63 -1.97
CA ALA A 85 -8.68 3.34 -3.22
C ALA A 85 -10.07 3.97 -3.18
N ILE A 86 -10.26 5.06 -3.94
CA ILE A 86 -11.55 5.70 -4.20
C ILE A 86 -11.53 6.31 -5.60
N GLU A 87 -12.69 6.31 -6.27
CA GLU A 87 -12.89 7.08 -7.50
C GLU A 87 -13.40 8.48 -7.15
N VAL A 88 -12.82 9.50 -7.76
CA VAL A 88 -13.26 10.89 -7.63
C VAL A 88 -13.27 11.53 -9.00
N ASN A 89 -14.43 11.94 -9.49
CA ASN A 89 -14.60 12.60 -10.80
C ASN A 89 -14.01 11.83 -11.99
N GLY A 90 -14.06 10.49 -11.93
CA GLY A 90 -13.56 9.62 -12.99
C GLY A 90 -12.07 9.28 -12.90
N ASP A 91 -11.35 9.80 -11.91
CA ASP A 91 -9.97 9.47 -11.60
C ASP A 91 -9.88 8.50 -10.43
N LEU A 92 -8.88 7.62 -10.45
CA LEU A 92 -8.60 6.67 -9.39
C LEU A 92 -7.53 7.22 -8.44
N TYR A 93 -7.89 7.34 -7.17
CA TYR A 93 -7.00 7.78 -6.10
C TYR A 93 -6.59 6.59 -5.23
N LEU A 94 -5.30 6.35 -5.09
CA LEU A 94 -4.73 5.38 -4.16
C LEU A 94 -4.19 6.14 -2.95
N TYR A 95 -4.71 5.86 -1.77
CA TYR A 95 -4.22 6.39 -0.50
C TYR A 95 -3.43 5.31 0.22
N TYR A 96 -2.24 5.66 0.73
CA TYR A 96 -1.33 4.70 1.32
C TYR A 96 -0.51 5.31 2.46
N THR A 97 -0.01 4.47 3.34
CA THR A 97 0.98 4.91 4.32
C THR A 97 2.37 4.86 3.68
N SER A 98 3.01 6.00 3.62
CA SER A 98 4.39 6.14 3.16
C SER A 98 5.36 5.95 4.33
N VAL A 99 6.45 5.22 4.08
CA VAL A 99 7.40 4.82 5.13
C VAL A 99 8.81 5.29 4.82
N LYS A 100 9.42 5.90 5.85
CA LYS A 100 10.81 6.30 5.83
C LYS A 100 11.49 5.83 7.12
N TYR A 101 12.42 4.89 7.00
CA TYR A 101 13.19 4.41 8.15
C TYR A 101 14.10 5.51 8.69
N LEU A 102 14.20 5.60 10.00
CA LEU A 102 15.13 6.48 10.68
C LEU A 102 16.53 5.88 10.73
N ASP A 103 16.59 4.56 10.91
CA ASP A 103 17.81 3.75 10.90
C ASP A 103 17.50 2.33 10.39
N THR A 104 18.51 1.61 9.94
CA THR A 104 18.42 0.23 9.47
C THR A 104 19.49 -0.63 10.12
N PRO A 105 19.25 -1.95 10.32
CA PRO A 105 20.32 -2.87 10.68
C PRO A 105 21.43 -2.89 9.60
N GLU A 106 22.67 -3.14 10.03
CA GLU A 106 23.83 -3.17 9.11
C GLU A 106 23.72 -4.25 8.03
N ASP A 107 23.08 -5.35 8.36
CA ASP A 107 22.94 -6.53 7.48
C ASP A 107 21.62 -6.55 6.68
N ASN A 108 20.67 -5.64 6.97
CA ASN A 108 19.39 -5.61 6.27
C ASN A 108 18.76 -4.22 6.18
N ILE A 109 19.01 -3.53 5.09
CA ILE A 109 18.45 -2.19 4.81
C ILE A 109 16.97 -2.19 4.42
N THR A 110 16.34 -3.35 4.29
CA THR A 110 14.92 -3.47 3.87
C THR A 110 13.94 -3.49 5.03
N VAL A 111 14.44 -3.44 6.27
CA VAL A 111 13.65 -3.38 7.50
C VAL A 111 14.11 -2.21 8.38
N PRO A 112 13.22 -1.62 9.20
CA PRO A 112 13.63 -0.59 10.14
C PRO A 112 14.38 -1.22 11.32
N LYS A 113 15.32 -0.48 11.90
CA LYS A 113 15.92 -0.85 13.17
C LYS A 113 14.94 -0.54 14.31
N ASP A 114 14.81 -1.48 15.25
CA ASP A 114 13.95 -1.36 16.45
C ASP A 114 12.46 -1.04 16.12
N ASP A 115 12.00 -1.38 14.92
CA ASP A 115 10.64 -1.07 14.42
C ASP A 115 10.28 0.42 14.49
N VAL A 116 11.28 1.32 14.34
CA VAL A 116 11.08 2.78 14.38
C VAL A 116 11.23 3.38 12.99
N PHE A 117 10.16 4.00 12.53
CA PHE A 117 10.10 4.67 11.25
C PHE A 117 9.08 5.82 11.24
N GLU A 118 9.24 6.71 10.30
CA GLU A 118 8.32 7.79 10.02
C GLU A 118 7.17 7.25 9.15
N ALA A 119 5.93 7.28 9.69
CA ALA A 119 4.72 6.88 8.98
C ALA A 119 3.90 8.12 8.61
N SER A 120 3.84 8.44 7.34
CA SER A 120 3.06 9.55 6.79
C SER A 120 1.98 9.02 5.86
N GLN A 121 0.97 9.82 5.54
CA GLN A 121 -0.05 9.40 4.57
C GLN A 121 0.17 10.14 3.26
N ALA A 122 0.11 9.39 2.18
CA ALA A 122 0.30 9.92 0.83
C ALA A 122 -0.76 9.38 -0.11
N MET A 123 -0.87 10.00 -1.29
CA MET A 123 -1.75 9.54 -2.34
C MET A 123 -1.05 9.52 -3.69
N LEU A 124 -1.57 8.71 -4.61
CA LEU A 124 -1.23 8.69 -6.02
C LEU A 124 -2.50 8.70 -6.85
N ILE A 125 -2.52 9.47 -7.94
CA ILE A 125 -3.69 9.60 -8.82
C ILE A 125 -3.40 8.92 -10.15
N SER A 126 -4.35 8.15 -10.65
CA SER A 126 -4.33 7.57 -11.99
C SER A 126 -5.60 7.96 -12.76
N LYS A 127 -5.43 8.36 -14.00
CA LYS A 127 -6.54 8.76 -14.90
C LYS A 127 -7.29 7.56 -15.49
N ASP A 128 -6.67 6.41 -15.55
CA ASP A 128 -7.20 5.23 -16.25
C ASP A 128 -7.20 3.95 -15.41
N GLY A 129 -6.54 3.92 -14.25
CA GLY A 129 -6.39 2.75 -13.39
C GLY A 129 -5.32 1.75 -13.86
N PHE A 130 -4.57 2.08 -14.89
CA PHE A 130 -3.50 1.25 -15.45
C PHE A 130 -2.14 1.94 -15.45
N ASN A 131 -2.13 3.24 -15.72
CA ASN A 131 -0.93 4.06 -15.71
C ASN A 131 -0.81 4.81 -14.37
N PHE A 132 0.26 4.55 -13.64
CA PHE A 132 0.55 5.11 -12.32
C PHE A 132 1.90 5.81 -12.37
N ASP A 133 1.91 7.15 -12.54
CA ASP A 133 3.15 7.93 -12.52
C ASP A 133 3.63 8.17 -11.09
N ASN A 134 4.43 7.22 -10.60
CA ASN A 134 5.00 7.28 -9.25
C ASN A 134 5.97 8.45 -9.04
N PHE A 135 6.42 9.10 -10.10
CA PHE A 135 7.36 10.22 -10.02
C PHE A 135 6.66 11.58 -9.95
N ASN A 136 5.52 11.76 -10.64
CA ASN A 136 4.88 13.07 -10.77
C ASN A 136 3.52 13.15 -10.05
N ASP A 137 2.76 12.05 -9.97
CA ASP A 137 1.38 12.06 -9.49
C ASP A 137 1.21 11.67 -8.01
N LYS A 138 2.32 11.62 -7.25
CA LYS A 138 2.31 11.39 -5.80
C LYS A 138 2.32 12.69 -5.02
N SER A 139 1.52 12.71 -3.94
CA SER A 139 1.47 13.82 -2.99
C SER A 139 1.44 13.32 -1.55
N LEU A 140 2.22 13.96 -0.68
CA LEU A 140 2.11 13.80 0.77
C LEU A 140 0.89 14.58 1.24
N ILE A 141 -0.01 13.95 2.00
CA ILE A 141 -1.27 14.56 2.46
C ILE A 141 -1.31 14.77 3.98
N ILE A 142 -0.75 13.83 4.75
CA ILE A 142 -0.65 13.94 6.21
C ILE A 142 0.79 13.55 6.57
N PRO A 143 1.59 14.48 7.11
CA PRO A 143 2.93 14.15 7.60
C PRO A 143 2.86 13.20 8.81
N ALA A 144 3.99 12.61 9.20
CA ALA A 144 4.06 11.82 10.42
C ALA A 144 3.62 12.65 11.62
N ILE A 145 2.79 12.05 12.48
CA ILE A 145 2.19 12.75 13.63
C ILE A 145 3.19 12.82 14.77
N GLU A 146 3.66 14.03 15.06
CA GLU A 146 4.60 14.28 16.16
C GLU A 146 3.87 14.48 17.50
N ASP A 147 2.64 15.00 17.46
CA ASP A 147 1.80 15.20 18.65
C ASP A 147 1.25 13.88 19.15
N LYS A 148 1.71 13.47 20.33
CA LYS A 148 1.39 12.17 20.95
C LYS A 148 -0.08 12.06 21.43
N ASP A 149 -0.77 13.20 21.54
CA ASP A 149 -2.19 13.24 21.89
C ASP A 149 -3.08 13.02 20.66
N LEU A 150 -2.55 13.26 19.46
CA LEU A 150 -3.24 13.03 18.19
C LEU A 150 -2.96 11.65 17.59
N GLY A 151 -1.77 11.09 17.84
CA GLY A 151 -1.42 9.81 17.27
C GLY A 151 0.01 9.36 17.53
N HIS A 152 0.39 8.26 16.93
CA HIS A 152 1.72 7.68 17.10
C HIS A 152 2.56 7.90 15.84
N TYR A 153 3.78 8.42 16.00
CA TYR A 153 4.71 8.75 14.91
C TYR A 153 4.94 7.59 13.92
N THR A 154 5.13 6.37 14.44
CA THR A 154 5.38 5.15 13.64
C THR A 154 4.09 4.39 13.33
N HIS A 155 3.11 4.36 14.25
CA HIS A 155 1.96 3.46 14.17
C HIS A 155 0.64 4.21 13.93
N THR A 156 0.66 5.33 13.19
CA THR A 156 -0.53 5.94 12.59
C THR A 156 -0.53 5.63 11.11
N ARG A 157 -1.41 4.70 10.64
CA ARG A 157 -1.29 4.12 9.32
C ARG A 157 -2.60 3.52 8.79
N ASP A 158 -2.54 2.94 7.58
CA ASP A 158 -3.58 2.18 6.89
C ASP A 158 -4.83 3.04 6.57
N PRO A 159 -4.67 4.13 5.76
CA PRO A 159 -5.74 5.06 5.47
C PRO A 159 -6.90 4.38 4.75
N LYS A 160 -8.11 4.48 5.32
CA LYS A 160 -9.36 4.18 4.64
C LYS A 160 -10.07 5.47 4.30
N VAL A 161 -10.31 5.70 3.01
CA VAL A 161 -11.03 6.88 2.50
C VAL A 161 -12.41 6.45 2.00
N TRP A 162 -13.41 7.30 2.22
CA TRP A 162 -14.75 7.15 1.68
C TRP A 162 -15.42 8.51 1.50
N GLU A 163 -16.44 8.56 0.67
CA GLU A 163 -17.31 9.71 0.47
C GLU A 163 -18.60 9.56 1.28
N TYR A 164 -19.04 10.64 1.91
CA TYR A 164 -20.34 10.74 2.55
C TYR A 164 -20.85 12.18 2.52
N LYS A 165 -22.05 12.39 1.98
CA LYS A 165 -22.71 13.72 1.87
C LYS A 165 -21.79 14.80 1.29
N ASP A 166 -21.25 14.53 0.10
CA ASP A 166 -20.38 15.44 -0.67
C ASP A 166 -19.07 15.83 0.06
N ASN A 167 -18.68 15.08 1.06
CA ASN A 167 -17.40 15.22 1.76
C ASN A 167 -16.61 13.93 1.72
N TYR A 168 -15.28 14.05 1.71
CA TYR A 168 -14.37 12.94 1.82
C TYR A 168 -13.84 12.83 3.24
N TYR A 169 -13.84 11.62 3.75
CA TYR A 169 -13.37 11.29 5.08
C TYR A 169 -12.23 10.30 4.99
N ILE A 170 -11.26 10.45 5.88
CA ILE A 170 -10.16 9.49 6.06
C ILE A 170 -10.12 9.04 7.52
N ILE A 171 -10.00 7.74 7.75
CA ILE A 171 -9.72 7.16 9.06
C ILE A 171 -8.38 6.45 9.03
N LEU A 172 -7.66 6.56 10.13
CA LEU A 172 -6.35 5.94 10.34
C LEU A 172 -6.37 5.08 11.60
N GLY A 173 -5.73 3.94 11.55
CA GLY A 173 -5.39 3.21 12.77
C GLY A 173 -4.21 3.88 13.47
N THR A 174 -4.28 4.03 14.81
CA THR A 174 -3.17 4.55 15.59
C THR A 174 -2.96 3.77 16.89
N LYS A 175 -1.72 3.73 17.36
CA LYS A 175 -1.37 3.22 18.68
C LYS A 175 -1.57 4.34 19.69
N VAL A 176 -2.36 4.10 20.71
CA VAL A 176 -2.51 5.02 21.84
C VAL A 176 -1.59 4.58 22.99
N LYS A 177 -1.11 5.51 23.82
CA LYS A 177 -0.50 5.18 25.09
C LYS A 177 -1.56 4.49 25.94
N LYS A 178 -1.20 3.35 26.56
CA LYS A 178 -1.93 2.89 27.73
C LYS A 178 -1.51 3.84 28.87
N ASP A 179 -2.49 4.49 29.49
CA ASP A 179 -2.27 5.07 30.80
C ASP A 179 -1.94 3.90 31.73
N ASP A 180 -0.78 3.97 32.38
CA ASP A 180 -0.34 2.97 33.39
C ASP A 180 -1.22 3.06 34.64
#